data_5dd2a961bdfd28cf5efa5d8433f65eda
#
_entry.id   5dd2a961bdfd28cf5efa5d8433f65eda
#
_cell.length_a   1.000
_cell.length_b   1.000
_cell.length_c   1.000
_cell.angle_alpha   90.00
_cell.angle_beta   90.00
_cell.angle_gamma   90.00
#
_symmetry.space_group_name_H-M   'P 1'
#
loop_
_entity.id
_entity.type
_entity.pdbx_description
1 polymer ?
#
loop_
_entity_poly.entity_id
_entity_poly.type
_entity_poly.pdbx_seq_one_letter_code
_entity_poly.pdbx_strand_id
1 'polypeptide(L)' 'MNLDLDKVANITETTVTIRGPRRRTTVPAEIARQLGLENGDRLRWIAMKDKSILIFKVED' A
#
# COMPACT_ATOMS: atom_id res chain seq x y z
N MET A 1 -10.92 -14.06 0.29
CA MET A 1 -11.24 -12.64 0.43
C MET A 1 -12.15 -12.20 -0.71
N ASN A 2 -13.25 -11.57 -0.38
CA ASN A 2 -14.16 -11.06 -1.39
C ASN A 2 -13.76 -9.65 -1.77
N LEU A 3 -13.57 -9.44 -3.06
CA LEU A 3 -13.23 -8.13 -3.61
C LEU A 3 -14.42 -7.60 -4.40
N ASP A 4 -14.94 -6.45 -3.97
CA ASP A 4 -16.01 -5.78 -4.69
C ASP A 4 -15.38 -4.91 -5.77
N LEU A 5 -15.41 -5.38 -7.00
CA LEU A 5 -14.77 -4.69 -8.12
C LEU A 5 -15.37 -3.32 -8.41
N ASP A 6 -16.63 -3.09 -8.04
CA ASP A 6 -17.25 -1.78 -8.22
C ASP A 6 -16.61 -0.70 -7.35
N LYS A 7 -15.90 -1.12 -6.29
CA LYS A 7 -15.23 -0.19 -5.37
C LYS A 7 -13.75 -0.07 -5.61
N VAL A 8 -13.22 -0.80 -6.59
CA VAL A 8 -11.78 -0.82 -6.88
C VAL A 8 -11.45 0.29 -7.86
N ALA A 9 -10.55 1.20 -7.47
CA ALA A 9 -10.05 2.24 -8.35
C ALA A 9 -8.88 1.73 -9.20
N ASN A 10 -7.96 0.97 -8.61
CA ASN A 10 -6.76 0.48 -9.28
C ASN A 10 -6.39 -0.89 -8.76
N ILE A 11 -5.88 -1.73 -9.65
CA ILE A 11 -5.26 -3.00 -9.28
C ILE A 11 -3.87 -3.00 -9.90
N THR A 12 -2.84 -3.05 -9.06
CA THR A 12 -1.46 -3.06 -9.50
C THR A 12 -0.68 -4.08 -8.69
N GLU A 13 0.43 -4.53 -9.25
CA GLU A 13 1.32 -5.47 -8.58
C GLU A 13 2.74 -4.92 -8.59
N THR A 14 3.48 -5.21 -7.52
CA THR A 14 4.89 -4.89 -7.45
C THR A 14 5.64 -6.10 -6.90
N THR A 15 6.95 -6.13 -7.14
CA THR A 15 7.81 -7.21 -6.66
C THR A 15 8.49 -6.78 -5.37
N VAL A 16 8.48 -7.66 -4.38
CA VAL A 16 9.18 -7.44 -3.11
C VAL A 16 10.60 -7.95 -3.23
N THR A 17 11.56 -7.13 -2.83
CA THR A 17 12.96 -7.51 -2.73
C THR A 17 13.35 -7.62 -1.25
N ILE A 18 13.90 -8.77 -0.86
CA ILE A 18 14.32 -9.02 0.51
C ILE A 18 15.83 -9.15 0.53
N ARG A 19 16.50 -8.31 1.34
CA ARG A 19 17.95 -8.36 1.55
C ARG A 19 18.24 -8.16 3.03
N GLY A 20 18.64 -9.24 3.71
CA GLY A 20 18.84 -9.20 5.15
C GLY A 20 17.57 -8.74 5.86
N PRO A 21 17.66 -7.70 6.71
CA PRO A 21 16.48 -7.22 7.44
C PRO A 21 15.57 -6.32 6.59
N ARG A 22 15.96 -6.01 5.34
CA ARG A 22 15.23 -5.06 4.51
C ARG A 22 14.25 -5.77 3.58
N ARG A 23 13.06 -5.23 3.53
CA ARG A 23 12.01 -5.66 2.62
C ARG A 23 11.52 -4.44 1.86
N ARG A 24 11.73 -4.42 0.54
CA ARG A 24 11.46 -3.26 -0.30
C ARG A 24 10.49 -3.62 -1.41
N THR A 25 9.63 -2.67 -1.73
CA THR A 25 8.81 -2.72 -2.92
C THR A 25 8.55 -1.28 -3.38
N THR A 26 8.14 -1.14 -4.62
CA THR A 26 7.80 0.18 -5.16
C THR A 26 6.33 0.46 -4.91
N VAL A 27 6.01 1.67 -4.45
CA VAL A 27 4.62 2.13 -4.40
C VAL A 27 4.22 2.52 -5.82
N PRO A 28 3.21 1.87 -6.42
CA PRO A 28 2.77 2.23 -7.77
C PRO A 28 2.34 3.68 -7.86
N ALA A 29 2.61 4.32 -9.01
CA ALA A 29 2.33 5.74 -9.19
C ALA A 29 0.85 6.06 -9.00
N GLU A 30 -0.04 5.18 -9.46
CA GLU A 30 -1.49 5.38 -9.32
C GLU A 30 -1.90 5.37 -7.85
N ILE A 31 -1.32 4.48 -7.06
CA ILE A 31 -1.60 4.40 -5.63
C ILE A 31 -1.05 5.63 -4.91
N ALA A 32 0.15 6.06 -5.28
CA ALA A 32 0.75 7.27 -4.71
C ALA A 32 -0.12 8.49 -4.97
N ARG A 33 -0.66 8.62 -6.18
CA ARG A 33 -1.56 9.72 -6.53
C ARG A 33 -2.87 9.65 -5.76
N GLN A 34 -3.44 8.45 -5.64
CA GLN A 34 -4.70 8.27 -4.91
C GLN A 34 -4.55 8.65 -3.45
N LEU A 35 -3.42 8.32 -2.83
CA LEU A 35 -3.15 8.67 -1.43
C LEU A 35 -2.63 10.11 -1.27
N GLY A 36 -2.25 10.78 -2.35
CA GLY A 36 -1.66 12.11 -2.28
C GLY A 36 -0.29 12.10 -1.62
N LEU A 37 0.52 11.07 -1.92
CA LEU A 37 1.83 10.93 -1.28
C LEU A 37 2.84 11.94 -1.81
N GLU A 38 3.60 12.53 -0.89
CA GLU A 38 4.71 13.41 -1.18
C GLU A 38 5.95 12.92 -0.44
N ASN A 39 7.09 13.41 -0.86
CA ASN A 39 8.35 13.03 -0.23
C ASN A 39 8.32 13.32 1.27
N GLY A 40 8.70 12.32 2.05
CA GLY A 40 8.71 12.44 3.51
C GLY A 40 7.42 12.05 4.19
N ASP A 41 6.36 11.77 3.42
CA ASP A 41 5.11 11.32 4.01
C ASP A 41 5.27 9.95 4.66
N ARG A 42 4.48 9.72 5.70
CA ARG A 42 4.48 8.45 6.43
C ARG A 42 3.25 7.64 6.06
N LEU A 43 3.44 6.33 5.98
CA LEU A 43 2.36 5.39 5.74
C LEU A 43 2.07 4.61 7.02
N ARG A 44 0.79 4.42 7.29
CA ARG A 44 0.35 3.57 8.38
C ARG A 44 -0.12 2.24 7.80
N TRP A 45 0.44 1.17 8.30
CA TRP A 45 0.13 -0.20 7.87
C TRP A 45 -0.65 -0.87 8.98
N ILE A 46 -1.84 -1.36 8.65
CA ILE A 46 -2.69 -2.05 9.62
C ILE A 46 -2.88 -3.48 9.14
N ALA A 47 -2.38 -4.43 9.94
CA ALA A 47 -2.54 -5.86 9.64
C ALA A 47 -3.80 -6.37 10.32
N MET A 48 -4.71 -6.93 9.53
CA MET A 48 -5.94 -7.52 10.05
C MET A 48 -5.73 -8.99 10.37
N LYS A 49 -6.60 -9.55 11.21
CA LYS A 49 -6.50 -10.96 11.60
C LYS A 49 -6.75 -11.92 10.44
N ASP A 50 -7.49 -11.48 9.42
CA ASP A 50 -7.75 -12.28 8.22
C ASP A 50 -6.62 -12.24 7.20
N LYS A 51 -5.47 -11.65 7.59
CA LYS A 51 -4.26 -11.48 6.77
C LYS A 51 -4.37 -10.39 5.72
N SER A 52 -5.44 -9.60 5.72
CA SER A 52 -5.50 -8.41 4.87
C SER A 52 -4.72 -7.27 5.51
N ILE A 53 -4.29 -6.32 4.66
CA ILE A 53 -3.51 -5.17 5.08
C ILE A 53 -4.20 -3.91 4.59
N LEU A 54 -4.35 -2.94 5.48
CA LEU A 54 -4.81 -1.60 5.14
C LEU A 54 -3.63 -0.65 5.20
N ILE A 55 -3.55 0.25 4.24
CA ILE A 55 -2.47 1.24 4.17
C ILE A 55 -3.09 2.62 4.08
N PHE A 56 -2.67 3.52 4.97
CA PHE A 56 -3.16 4.89 4.99
C PHE A 56 -1.99 5.87 5.03
N LYS A 57 -2.17 7.03 4.39
CA LYS A 57 -1.28 8.16 4.60
C LYS A 57 -1.55 8.73 5.99
N VAL A 58 -0.49 8.93 6.76
CA VAL A 58 -0.61 9.55 8.08
C VAL A 58 -0.75 11.06 7.88
N GLU A 59 -1.84 11.63 8.39
CA GLU A 59 -2.06 13.07 8.34
C GLU A 59 -1.99 13.63 9.76
N ASP A 60 -1.30 14.74 9.88
CA ASP A 60 -1.12 15.42 11.16
C ASP A 60 -2.22 16.44 11.42
#